data_871fbeed004f44effbe6e2140b666e92
#
_entry.id   871fbeed004f44effbe6e2140b666e92
#
_cell.length_a   1.000
_cell.length_b   1.000
_cell.length_c   1.000
_cell.angle_alpha   90.00
_cell.angle_beta   90.00
_cell.angle_gamma   90.00
#
_symmetry.space_group_name_H-M   'P 1'
#
loop_
_entity.id
_entity.type
_entity.pdbx_description
1 polymer ?
#
loop_
_entity_poly.entity_id
_entity_poly.type
_entity_poly.pdbx_seq_one_letter_code
_entity_poly.pdbx_strand_id
1 'polypeptide(L)'
;MGKENDSLGDRMKAYEMQFAGVRAMKGIPLLARLDGRSFHTFTRGLTRPYDQRLSDCMIETTKYLVEETHAKIGYTQSDEISLVWHIPVNSTSEFMFDGRIQKLTSVLSGLASVKFMKLIMENIPEKADKIPVFDCRVWQVPTKELAADAFLWRELDATKN
;
A
#
# COMPACT_ATOMS: atom_id res chain seq x y z
N MET A 1 30.17 -13.57 -29.91
CA MET A 1 30.75 -12.66 -28.90
C MET A 1 30.10 -12.98 -27.56
N GLY A 2 30.83 -13.64 -26.68
CA GLY A 2 30.34 -13.93 -25.33
C GLY A 2 30.09 -12.62 -24.58
N LYS A 3 28.94 -12.53 -23.89
CA LYS A 3 28.74 -11.47 -22.89
C LYS A 3 29.87 -11.61 -21.88
N GLU A 4 30.80 -10.65 -21.85
CA GLU A 4 31.68 -10.51 -20.70
C GLU A 4 30.79 -10.45 -19.47
N ASN A 5 30.99 -11.36 -18.54
CA ASN A 5 30.31 -11.33 -17.25
C ASN A 5 30.63 -9.99 -16.62
N ASP A 6 29.60 -9.15 -16.46
CA ASP A 6 29.72 -7.90 -15.72
C ASP A 6 29.90 -8.23 -14.23
N SER A 7 31.11 -8.66 -13.88
CA SER A 7 31.46 -9.12 -12.54
C SER A 7 31.25 -8.03 -11.47
N LEU A 8 31.31 -6.75 -11.84
CA LEU A 8 31.01 -5.65 -10.93
C LEU A 8 29.52 -5.51 -10.73
N GLY A 9 28.72 -5.48 -11.81
CA GLY A 9 27.27 -5.39 -11.73
C GLY A 9 26.67 -6.58 -11.00
N ASP A 10 27.16 -7.79 -11.25
CA ASP A 10 26.68 -8.99 -10.58
C ASP A 10 27.00 -9.00 -9.09
N ARG A 11 28.18 -8.53 -8.68
CA ARG A 11 28.52 -8.36 -7.26
C ARG A 11 27.64 -7.32 -6.58
N MET A 12 27.42 -6.17 -7.22
CA MET A 12 26.57 -5.12 -6.65
C MET A 12 25.11 -5.58 -6.51
N LYS A 13 24.57 -6.29 -7.50
CA LYS A 13 23.26 -6.91 -7.43
C LYS A 13 23.16 -7.94 -6.30
N ALA A 14 24.21 -8.72 -6.06
CA ALA A 14 24.23 -9.68 -4.96
C ALA A 14 24.11 -8.99 -3.60
N TYR A 15 24.79 -7.85 -3.39
CA TYR A 15 24.61 -7.06 -2.17
C TYR A 15 23.21 -6.49 -2.06
N GLU A 16 22.69 -5.91 -3.12
CA GLU A 16 21.32 -5.36 -3.16
C GLU A 16 20.28 -6.44 -2.83
N MET A 17 20.41 -7.64 -3.39
CA MET A 17 19.48 -8.76 -3.20
C MET A 17 19.43 -9.30 -1.76
N GLN A 18 20.47 -9.09 -0.96
CA GLN A 18 20.43 -9.45 0.46
C GLN A 18 19.33 -8.68 1.20
N PHE A 19 19.00 -7.49 0.77
CA PHE A 19 18.00 -6.62 1.39
C PHE A 19 16.70 -6.54 0.57
N ALA A 20 16.78 -6.62 -0.74
CA ALA A 20 15.65 -6.47 -1.66
C ALA A 20 15.11 -7.81 -2.19
N GLY A 21 15.66 -8.95 -1.76
CA GLY A 21 15.34 -10.28 -2.31
C GLY A 21 14.15 -10.99 -1.68
N VAL A 22 13.55 -10.44 -0.62
CA VAL A 22 12.40 -11.07 0.04
C VAL A 22 11.18 -11.01 -0.88
N ARG A 23 10.54 -12.17 -1.06
CA ARG A 23 9.35 -12.32 -1.92
C ARG A 23 8.19 -12.97 -1.20
N ALA A 24 6.99 -12.54 -1.55
CA ALA A 24 5.76 -13.22 -1.16
C ALA A 24 5.64 -14.56 -1.88
N MET A 25 5.02 -15.54 -1.22
CA MET A 25 4.70 -16.85 -1.80
C MET A 25 3.22 -16.95 -2.12
N LYS A 26 2.89 -17.65 -3.20
CA LYS A 26 1.49 -17.99 -3.52
C LYS A 26 0.92 -18.99 -2.53
N GLY A 27 -0.39 -19.05 -2.43
CA GLY A 27 -1.12 -19.98 -1.57
C GLY A 27 -1.50 -19.42 -0.20
N ILE A 28 -0.90 -18.32 0.21
CA ILE A 28 -1.25 -17.61 1.45
C ILE A 28 -1.52 -16.14 1.19
N PRO A 29 -2.38 -15.49 2.02
CA PRO A 29 -2.72 -14.09 1.80
C PRO A 29 -1.52 -13.15 1.90
N LEU A 30 -1.53 -12.14 1.03
CA LEU A 30 -0.61 -11.01 1.07
C LEU A 30 -1.42 -9.78 1.49
N LEU A 31 -0.93 -9.04 2.48
CA LEU A 31 -1.57 -7.84 3.00
C LEU A 31 -0.68 -6.63 2.85
N ALA A 32 -1.31 -5.48 2.68
CA ALA A 32 -0.66 -4.19 2.79
C ALA A 32 -1.47 -3.27 3.69
N ARG A 33 -0.78 -2.46 4.47
CA ARG A 33 -1.37 -1.36 5.22
C ARG A 33 -0.61 -0.09 4.90
N LEU A 34 -1.33 0.90 4.41
CA LEU A 34 -0.82 2.22 4.10
C LEU A 34 -1.33 3.20 5.16
N ASP A 35 -0.49 4.12 5.57
CA ASP A 35 -0.79 5.06 6.65
C ASP A 35 -0.31 6.46 6.25
N GLY A 36 -1.17 7.45 6.44
CA GLY A 36 -0.84 8.83 6.15
C GLY A 36 0.18 9.39 7.13
N ARG A 37 1.31 9.86 6.62
CA ARG A 37 2.35 10.44 7.44
C ARG A 37 1.92 11.79 8.00
N SER A 38 1.86 11.88 9.35
CA SER A 38 1.56 13.13 10.06
C SER A 38 0.24 13.79 9.61
N PHE A 39 -0.80 13.00 9.32
CA PHE A 39 -2.07 13.52 8.82
C PHE A 39 -2.78 14.42 9.82
N HIS A 40 -2.55 14.27 11.11
CA HIS A 40 -3.06 15.22 12.11
C HIS A 40 -2.58 16.65 11.85
N THR A 41 -1.38 16.83 11.31
CA THR A 41 -0.87 18.14 10.87
C THR A 41 -1.44 18.53 9.52
N PHE A 42 -1.51 17.58 8.58
CA PHE A 42 -2.08 17.81 7.24
C PHE A 42 -3.55 18.25 7.32
N THR A 43 -4.35 17.64 8.21
CA THR A 43 -5.79 17.90 8.34
C THR A 43 -6.13 19.11 9.21
N ARG A 44 -5.13 19.77 9.79
CA ARG A 44 -5.36 20.95 10.63
C ARG A 44 -6.12 22.02 9.87
N GLY A 45 -7.23 22.51 10.45
CA GLY A 45 -8.10 23.53 9.84
C GLY A 45 -9.22 22.96 8.96
N LEU A 46 -9.27 21.66 8.73
CA LEU A 46 -10.42 21.00 8.10
C LEU A 46 -11.56 20.79 9.11
N THR A 47 -12.76 20.54 8.59
CA THR A 47 -13.97 20.33 9.41
C THR A 47 -13.79 19.17 10.40
N ARG A 48 -14.25 19.35 11.64
CA ARG A 48 -14.21 18.34 12.70
C ARG A 48 -15.62 17.80 12.97
N PRO A 49 -15.77 16.52 13.37
CA PRO A 49 -14.73 15.52 13.66
C PRO A 49 -14.05 14.95 12.41
N TYR A 50 -14.66 15.06 11.25
CA TYR A 50 -14.07 14.69 9.95
C TYR A 50 -14.57 15.63 8.85
N ASP A 51 -13.77 15.83 7.83
CA ASP A 51 -14.14 16.54 6.61
C ASP A 51 -14.55 15.51 5.55
N GLN A 52 -15.78 15.62 5.04
CA GLN A 52 -16.31 14.66 4.06
C GLN A 52 -15.46 14.60 2.80
N ARG A 53 -14.91 15.73 2.36
CA ARG A 53 -14.04 15.79 1.18
C ARG A 53 -12.78 14.95 1.37
N LEU A 54 -12.20 14.95 2.59
CA LEU A 54 -11.04 14.13 2.93
C LEU A 54 -11.39 12.64 2.93
N SER A 55 -12.54 12.30 3.52
CA SER A 55 -13.04 10.92 3.51
C SER A 55 -13.27 10.42 2.08
N ASP A 56 -13.85 11.24 1.22
CA ASP A 56 -14.07 10.91 -0.19
C ASP A 56 -12.73 10.71 -0.93
N CYS A 57 -11.72 11.54 -0.66
CA CYS A 57 -10.39 11.37 -1.22
C CYS A 57 -9.76 10.04 -0.76
N MET A 58 -9.92 9.65 0.50
CA MET A 58 -9.43 8.36 1.01
C MET A 58 -10.16 7.18 0.34
N ILE A 59 -11.47 7.26 0.17
CA ILE A 59 -12.28 6.24 -0.50
C ILE A 59 -11.84 6.08 -1.96
N GLU A 60 -11.72 7.18 -2.69
CA GLU A 60 -11.31 7.15 -4.10
C GLU A 60 -9.85 6.66 -4.28
N THR A 61 -8.96 7.00 -3.37
CA THR A 61 -7.59 6.46 -3.36
C THR A 61 -7.60 4.95 -3.13
N THR A 62 -8.43 4.47 -2.21
CA THR A 62 -8.58 3.04 -1.92
C THR A 62 -9.13 2.28 -3.13
N LYS A 63 -10.18 2.80 -3.76
CA LYS A 63 -10.74 2.22 -5.01
C LYS A 63 -9.68 2.15 -6.12
N TYR A 64 -8.94 3.22 -6.32
CA TYR A 64 -7.86 3.26 -7.30
C TYR A 64 -6.82 2.17 -7.04
N LEU A 65 -6.38 2.00 -5.79
CA LEU A 65 -5.41 0.97 -5.41
C LEU A 65 -5.95 -0.44 -5.66
N VAL A 66 -7.22 -0.70 -5.32
CA VAL A 66 -7.86 -2.00 -5.58
C VAL A 66 -7.89 -2.30 -7.09
N GLU A 67 -8.31 -1.35 -7.90
CA GLU A 67 -8.38 -1.51 -9.35
C GLU A 67 -7.00 -1.69 -9.99
N GLU A 68 -6.05 -0.82 -9.63
CA GLU A 68 -4.69 -0.83 -10.19
C GLU A 68 -3.90 -2.08 -9.83
N THR A 69 -4.08 -2.60 -8.62
CA THR A 69 -3.29 -3.71 -8.09
C THR A 69 -4.03 -5.05 -8.09
N HIS A 70 -5.29 -5.06 -8.48
CA HIS A 70 -6.18 -6.23 -8.43
C HIS A 70 -6.30 -6.84 -7.02
N ALA A 71 -6.26 -6.00 -5.99
CA ALA A 71 -6.54 -6.44 -4.63
C ALA A 71 -7.95 -7.04 -4.52
N LYS A 72 -8.12 -8.03 -3.68
CA LYS A 72 -9.42 -8.68 -3.46
C LYS A 72 -10.36 -7.80 -2.65
N ILE A 73 -9.81 -7.10 -1.66
CA ILE A 73 -10.54 -6.21 -0.77
C ILE A 73 -9.66 -5.00 -0.48
N GLY A 74 -10.27 -3.82 -0.42
CA GLY A 74 -9.70 -2.60 0.13
C GLY A 74 -10.59 -2.09 1.24
N TYR A 75 -10.00 -1.67 2.34
CA TYR A 75 -10.65 -1.08 3.49
C TYR A 75 -9.95 0.22 3.86
N THR A 76 -10.70 1.26 4.12
CA THR A 76 -10.13 2.54 4.57
C THR A 76 -10.89 3.07 5.77
N GLN A 77 -10.14 3.64 6.68
CA GLN A 77 -10.65 4.37 7.84
C GLN A 77 -9.64 5.43 8.24
N SER A 78 -10.11 6.62 8.61
CA SER A 78 -9.22 7.75 8.93
C SER A 78 -8.20 7.96 7.82
N ASP A 79 -6.92 7.91 8.11
CA ASP A 79 -5.81 8.05 7.17
C ASP A 79 -5.13 6.71 6.82
N GLU A 80 -5.81 5.59 7.08
CA GLU A 80 -5.31 4.25 6.79
C GLU A 80 -6.03 3.59 5.62
N ILE A 81 -5.28 2.79 4.85
CA ILE A 81 -5.80 1.91 3.81
C ILE A 81 -5.23 0.51 4.03
N SER A 82 -6.09 -0.50 4.03
CA SER A 82 -5.70 -1.91 4.09
C SER A 82 -6.12 -2.63 2.82
N LEU A 83 -5.22 -3.45 2.27
CA LEU A 83 -5.43 -4.21 1.05
C LEU A 83 -5.08 -5.68 1.29
N VAL A 84 -5.73 -6.59 0.57
CA VAL A 84 -5.40 -8.01 0.58
C VAL A 84 -5.42 -8.60 -0.82
N TRP A 85 -4.43 -9.45 -1.09
CA TRP A 85 -4.34 -10.28 -2.29
C TRP A 85 -4.24 -11.75 -1.90
N HIS A 86 -4.75 -12.61 -2.75
CA HIS A 86 -4.59 -14.05 -2.61
C HIS A 86 -4.48 -14.68 -3.99
N ILE A 87 -3.42 -15.43 -4.22
CA ILE A 87 -3.20 -16.20 -5.46
C ILE A 87 -2.99 -17.65 -5.08
N PRO A 88 -3.84 -18.58 -5.54
CA PRO A 88 -3.68 -20.01 -5.30
C PRO A 88 -2.34 -20.54 -5.84
N VAL A 89 -1.77 -21.54 -5.18
CA VAL A 89 -0.47 -22.13 -5.56
C VAL A 89 -0.43 -22.57 -7.03
N ASN A 90 -1.51 -23.19 -7.51
CA ASN A 90 -1.62 -23.73 -8.87
C ASN A 90 -2.11 -22.70 -9.91
N SER A 91 -2.32 -21.45 -9.54
CA SER A 91 -2.69 -20.38 -10.46
C SER A 91 -1.52 -20.01 -11.38
N THR A 92 -1.82 -19.63 -12.61
CA THR A 92 -0.85 -19.04 -13.54
C THR A 92 -0.61 -17.55 -13.27
N SER A 93 -1.44 -16.94 -12.47
CA SER A 93 -1.27 -15.53 -12.03
C SER A 93 -0.13 -15.40 -11.04
N GLU A 94 0.49 -14.24 -11.03
CA GLU A 94 1.55 -13.88 -10.08
C GLU A 94 1.20 -12.61 -9.33
N PHE A 95 1.78 -12.43 -8.15
CA PHE A 95 1.70 -11.15 -7.46
C PHE A 95 2.42 -10.06 -8.27
N MET A 96 1.95 -8.84 -8.15
CA MET A 96 2.62 -7.68 -8.72
C MET A 96 4.11 -7.71 -8.36
N PHE A 97 4.98 -7.37 -9.33
CA PHE A 97 6.44 -7.39 -9.17
C PHE A 97 7.01 -8.73 -8.72
N ASP A 98 6.36 -9.82 -9.10
CA ASP A 98 6.78 -11.18 -8.70
C ASP A 98 6.89 -11.32 -7.16
N GLY A 99 6.01 -10.65 -6.45
CA GLY A 99 5.92 -10.68 -4.99
C GLY A 99 7.06 -10.01 -4.23
N ARG A 100 7.92 -9.25 -4.89
CA ARG A 100 9.04 -8.55 -4.21
C ARG A 100 8.52 -7.56 -3.19
N ILE A 101 8.72 -7.86 -1.91
CA ILE A 101 8.13 -7.10 -0.79
C ILE A 101 8.58 -5.65 -0.78
N GLN A 102 9.88 -5.39 -0.93
CA GLN A 102 10.41 -4.04 -0.90
C GLN A 102 9.85 -3.18 -2.05
N LYS A 103 9.72 -3.77 -3.25
CA LYS A 103 9.17 -3.07 -4.42
C LYS A 103 7.67 -2.82 -4.26
N LEU A 104 6.91 -3.81 -3.75
CA LEU A 104 5.50 -3.63 -3.42
C LEU A 104 5.31 -2.49 -2.43
N THR A 105 6.08 -2.49 -1.34
CA THR A 105 6.03 -1.46 -0.30
C THR A 105 6.25 -0.06 -0.88
N SER A 106 7.29 0.13 -1.67
CA SER A 106 7.64 1.44 -2.22
C SER A 106 6.66 1.90 -3.29
N VAL A 107 6.23 1.02 -4.19
CA VAL A 107 5.32 1.40 -5.29
C VAL A 107 3.90 1.65 -4.76
N LEU A 108 3.39 0.85 -3.84
CA LEU A 108 2.08 1.09 -3.23
C LEU A 108 2.05 2.45 -2.50
N SER A 109 3.09 2.75 -1.73
CA SER A 109 3.24 4.07 -1.09
C SER A 109 3.23 5.20 -2.12
N GLY A 110 3.97 5.06 -3.20
CA GLY A 110 4.02 6.04 -4.29
C GLY A 110 2.66 6.22 -4.97
N LEU A 111 2.00 5.12 -5.34
CA LEU A 111 0.69 5.16 -5.99
C LEU A 111 -0.37 5.86 -5.11
N ALA A 112 -0.43 5.49 -3.84
CA ALA A 112 -1.35 6.12 -2.89
C ALA A 112 -1.09 7.61 -2.74
N SER A 113 0.16 8.00 -2.54
CA SER A 113 0.56 9.39 -2.33
C SER A 113 0.24 10.27 -3.54
N VAL A 114 0.57 9.80 -4.73
CA VAL A 114 0.32 10.55 -5.98
C VAL A 114 -1.17 10.65 -6.27
N LYS A 115 -1.92 9.54 -6.17
CA LYS A 115 -3.37 9.56 -6.41
C LYS A 115 -4.09 10.45 -5.40
N PHE A 116 -3.76 10.33 -4.12
CA PHE A 116 -4.33 11.16 -3.07
C PHE A 116 -4.03 12.64 -3.31
N MET A 117 -2.79 12.98 -3.67
CA MET A 117 -2.41 14.37 -3.97
C MET A 117 -3.23 14.95 -5.12
N LYS A 118 -3.46 14.19 -6.20
CA LYS A 118 -4.31 14.64 -7.31
C LYS A 118 -5.73 14.94 -6.85
N LEU A 119 -6.30 14.08 -6.01
CA LEU A 119 -7.64 14.25 -5.45
C LEU A 119 -7.72 15.46 -4.51
N ILE A 120 -6.68 15.68 -3.70
CA ILE A 120 -6.59 16.86 -2.82
C ILE A 120 -6.57 18.14 -3.65
N MET A 121 -5.78 18.22 -4.71
CA MET A 121 -5.70 19.39 -5.58
C MET A 121 -7.06 19.72 -6.21
N GLU A 122 -7.84 18.71 -6.56
CA GLU A 122 -9.17 18.88 -7.18
C GLU A 122 -10.26 19.24 -6.15
N ASN A 123 -10.24 18.63 -4.96
CA ASN A 123 -11.37 18.66 -4.03
C ASN A 123 -11.11 19.48 -2.76
N ILE A 124 -9.88 19.68 -2.37
CA ILE A 124 -9.48 20.45 -1.16
C ILE A 124 -8.35 21.40 -1.54
N PRO A 125 -8.62 22.39 -2.40
CA PRO A 125 -7.57 23.27 -2.93
C PRO A 125 -6.82 24.06 -1.86
N GLU A 126 -7.42 24.31 -0.70
CA GLU A 126 -6.76 24.93 0.45
C GLU A 126 -5.62 24.08 1.05
N LYS A 127 -5.51 22.81 0.64
CA LYS A 127 -4.44 21.89 1.02
C LYS A 127 -3.46 21.57 -0.13
N ALA A 128 -3.66 22.19 -1.28
CA ALA A 128 -2.86 21.89 -2.48
C ALA A 128 -1.37 22.26 -2.36
N ASP A 129 -1.00 23.11 -1.41
CA ASP A 129 0.39 23.46 -1.10
C ASP A 129 1.10 22.46 -0.19
N LYS A 130 0.37 21.47 0.34
CA LYS A 130 0.92 20.41 1.19
C LYS A 130 1.29 19.19 0.35
N ILE A 131 2.19 18.38 0.89
CA ILE A 131 2.63 17.13 0.24
C ILE A 131 2.23 15.96 1.15
N PRO A 132 1.05 15.38 0.92
CA PRO A 132 0.61 14.21 1.68
C PRO A 132 1.38 12.98 1.22
N VAL A 133 1.94 12.24 2.17
CA VAL A 133 2.72 11.04 1.91
C VAL A 133 2.17 9.89 2.73
N PHE A 134 2.06 8.72 2.11
CA PHE A 134 1.73 7.48 2.77
C PHE A 134 2.98 6.62 2.95
N ASP A 135 3.12 6.01 4.12
CA ASP A 135 4.01 4.85 4.25
C ASP A 135 3.23 3.56 3.92
N CYS A 136 3.95 2.46 3.78
CA CYS A 136 3.33 1.18 3.46
C CYS A 136 4.09 0.04 4.14
N ARG A 137 3.33 -0.90 4.69
CA ARG A 137 3.83 -2.16 5.23
C ARG A 137 3.20 -3.30 4.46
N VAL A 138 4.00 -4.27 4.06
CA VAL A 138 3.54 -5.44 3.30
C VAL A 138 4.03 -6.70 4.01
N TRP A 139 3.11 -7.64 4.25
CA TRP A 139 3.42 -8.90 4.93
C TRP A 139 2.45 -9.99 4.49
N GLN A 140 2.74 -11.22 4.90
CA GLN A 140 1.85 -12.35 4.68
C GLN A 140 1.40 -12.96 6.01
N VAL A 141 0.23 -13.58 5.98
CA VAL A 141 -0.31 -14.38 7.09
C VAL A 141 -0.61 -15.78 6.58
N PRO A 142 -0.55 -16.82 7.45
CA PRO A 142 -0.69 -18.21 7.00
C PRO A 142 -2.06 -18.60 6.43
N THR A 143 -3.16 -17.91 6.85
CA THR A 143 -4.53 -18.31 6.52
C THR A 143 -5.40 -17.11 6.14
N LYS A 144 -6.50 -17.38 5.43
CA LYS A 144 -7.51 -16.37 5.11
C LYS A 144 -8.20 -15.83 6.37
N GLU A 145 -8.38 -16.66 7.38
CA GLU A 145 -8.96 -16.29 8.67
C GLU A 145 -8.07 -15.25 9.37
N LEU A 146 -6.75 -15.43 9.37
CA LEU A 146 -5.81 -14.44 9.90
C LEU A 146 -5.77 -13.17 9.08
N ALA A 147 -6.00 -13.23 7.78
CA ALA A 147 -6.18 -12.04 6.95
C ALA A 147 -7.45 -11.27 7.35
N ALA A 148 -8.56 -11.97 7.58
CA ALA A 148 -9.79 -11.35 8.10
C ALA A 148 -9.56 -10.71 9.48
N ASP A 149 -8.82 -11.37 10.36
CA ASP A 149 -8.45 -10.83 11.67
C ASP A 149 -7.64 -9.53 11.56
N ALA A 150 -6.80 -9.40 10.56
CA ALA A 150 -6.05 -8.16 10.32
C ALA A 150 -6.99 -6.98 10.01
N PHE A 151 -8.05 -7.20 9.22
CA PHE A 151 -9.07 -6.18 8.95
C PHE A 151 -9.93 -5.90 10.19
N LEU A 152 -10.36 -6.93 10.91
CA LEU A 152 -11.09 -6.78 12.16
C LEU A 152 -10.29 -5.97 13.19
N TRP A 153 -9.00 -6.22 13.30
CA TRP A 153 -8.11 -5.45 14.18
C TRP A 153 -8.16 -3.94 13.85
N ARG A 154 -8.14 -3.59 12.58
CA ARG A 154 -8.20 -2.17 12.17
C ARG A 154 -9.57 -1.55 12.41
N GLU A 155 -10.63 -2.31 12.19
CA GLU A 155 -11.99 -1.87 12.52
C GLU A 155 -12.17 -1.62 14.01
N LEU A 156 -11.72 -2.54 14.85
CA LEU A 156 -11.78 -2.40 16.31
C LEU A 156 -10.94 -1.23 16.82
N ASP A 157 -9.81 -0.96 16.19
CA ASP A 157 -8.98 0.20 16.54
C ASP A 157 -9.69 1.51 16.19
N ALA A 158 -10.38 1.57 15.05
CA ALA A 158 -11.20 2.71 14.64
C ALA A 158 -12.31 3.03 15.64
N THR A 159 -12.96 2.01 16.18
CA THR A 159 -14.08 2.19 17.12
C THR A 159 -13.65 2.65 18.51
N LYS A 160 -12.38 2.49 18.88
CA LYS A 160 -11.83 2.97 20.15
C LYS A 160 -11.49 4.47 20.12
N ASN A 161 -11.34 5.01 18.94
CA ASN A 161 -11.02 6.42 18.72
C ASN A 161 -12.28 7.15 18.29
#